data_a094c6c8c33b86ee4906b7f877346a39
#
_entry.id   a094c6c8c33b86ee4906b7f877346a39
#
_cell.length_a   1.000
_cell.length_b   1.000
_cell.length_c   1.000
_cell.angle_alpha   90.00
_cell.angle_beta   90.00
_cell.angle_gamma   90.00
#
_symmetry.space_group_name_H-M   'P 1'
#
loop_
_entity.id
_entity.type
_entity.pdbx_description
1 polymer ?
#
loop_
_entity_poly.entity_id
_entity_poly.type
_entity_poly.pdbx_seq_one_letter_code
_entity_poly.pdbx_strand_id
1 'polypeptide(L)'
;MAKKGYTPEQIINKLREAEVLLSQGNAIGVTCKKIGVSDYTYYRWRKEYGGMRVEQAHRLKELEQENSRLKKVVADLVLDNAILKEAARGNS
;
A
#
# COMPACT_ATOMS: atom_id res chain seq x y z
N MET A 1 -11.48 -5.66 -17.85
CA MET A 1 -11.42 -6.40 -16.65
C MET A 1 -10.64 -5.70 -15.57
N ALA A 2 -11.21 -5.64 -14.44
CA ALA A 2 -10.58 -4.95 -13.36
C ALA A 2 -9.30 -5.65 -12.94
N LYS A 3 -8.30 -4.85 -12.64
CA LYS A 3 -7.08 -5.40 -12.15
C LYS A 3 -7.29 -5.93 -10.75
N LYS A 4 -6.83 -7.12 -10.53
CA LYS A 4 -6.97 -7.69 -9.23
C LYS A 4 -5.95 -7.15 -8.27
N GLY A 5 -6.41 -6.59 -7.20
CA GLY A 5 -5.53 -6.22 -6.13
C GLY A 5 -5.48 -7.32 -5.10
N TYR A 6 -4.41 -7.37 -4.34
CA TYR A 6 -4.29 -8.32 -3.24
C TYR A 6 -4.46 -7.57 -1.93
N THR A 7 -5.19 -8.18 -0.99
CA THR A 7 -5.31 -7.60 0.34
C THR A 7 -4.01 -7.81 1.11
N PRO A 8 -3.76 -7.01 2.15
CA PRO A 8 -2.56 -7.22 2.97
C PRO A 8 -2.46 -8.63 3.51
N GLU A 9 -3.59 -9.22 3.90
CA GLU A 9 -3.60 -10.60 4.40
C GLU A 9 -3.14 -11.57 3.32
N GLN A 10 -3.65 -11.40 2.09
CA GLN A 10 -3.26 -12.26 0.99
C GLN A 10 -1.78 -12.13 0.68
N ILE A 11 -1.25 -10.90 0.72
CA ILE A 11 0.16 -10.66 0.47
C ILE A 11 1.03 -11.36 1.52
N ILE A 12 0.68 -11.20 2.79
CA ILE A 12 1.42 -11.83 3.87
C ILE A 12 1.41 -13.35 3.73
N ASN A 13 0.24 -13.91 3.41
CA ASN A 13 0.13 -15.37 3.25
C ASN A 13 0.96 -15.87 2.08
N LYS A 14 0.96 -15.12 0.97
CA LYS A 14 1.77 -15.51 -0.18
C LYS A 14 3.26 -15.42 0.12
N LEU A 15 3.67 -14.42 0.89
CA LEU A 15 5.07 -14.31 1.30
C LEU A 15 5.48 -15.48 2.20
N ARG A 16 4.60 -15.91 3.09
CA ARG A 16 4.87 -17.06 3.94
C ARG A 16 4.98 -18.34 3.11
N GLU A 17 4.08 -18.50 2.14
CA GLU A 17 4.15 -19.62 1.23
C GLU A 17 5.46 -19.63 0.46
N ALA A 18 5.89 -18.44 0.02
CA ALA A 18 7.15 -18.31 -0.69
C ALA A 18 8.33 -18.72 0.20
N GLU A 19 8.30 -18.32 1.47
CA GLU A 19 9.36 -18.71 2.41
C GLU A 19 9.47 -20.23 2.53
N VAL A 20 8.34 -20.90 2.62
CA VAL A 20 8.34 -22.37 2.72
C VAL A 20 8.93 -22.97 1.45
N LEU A 21 8.49 -22.50 0.29
CA LEU A 21 8.99 -23.01 -0.98
C LEU A 21 10.49 -22.80 -1.14
N LEU A 22 10.96 -21.61 -0.76
CA LEU A 22 12.40 -21.32 -0.83
C LEU A 22 13.20 -22.21 0.12
N SER A 23 12.67 -22.48 1.30
CA SER A 23 13.35 -23.35 2.26
C SER A 23 13.40 -24.79 1.76
N GLN A 24 12.52 -25.16 0.86
CA GLN A 24 12.51 -26.49 0.24
C GLN A 24 13.46 -26.57 -0.94
N GLY A 25 14.18 -25.49 -1.25
CA GLY A 25 15.17 -25.50 -2.30
C GLY A 25 14.70 -24.98 -3.64
N ASN A 26 13.48 -24.47 -3.73
CA ASN A 26 12.99 -23.90 -4.98
C ASN A 26 13.70 -22.58 -5.29
N ALA A 27 13.98 -22.33 -6.56
CA ALA A 27 14.54 -21.06 -6.98
C ALA A 27 13.49 -19.97 -6.90
N ILE A 28 13.93 -18.71 -6.87
CA ILE A 28 13.03 -17.56 -6.77
C ILE A 28 12.02 -17.56 -7.92
N GLY A 29 12.47 -17.77 -9.16
CA GLY A 29 11.57 -17.76 -10.30
C GLY A 29 10.48 -18.81 -10.22
N VAL A 30 10.85 -20.02 -9.78
CA VAL A 30 9.89 -21.11 -9.61
C VAL A 30 8.91 -20.78 -8.50
N THR A 31 9.43 -20.27 -7.39
CA THR A 31 8.59 -19.89 -6.25
C THR A 31 7.58 -18.85 -6.64
N CYS A 32 8.00 -17.82 -7.35
CA CYS A 32 7.07 -16.76 -7.78
C CYS A 32 5.99 -17.29 -8.70
N LYS A 33 6.33 -18.22 -9.59
CA LYS A 33 5.32 -18.85 -10.43
C LYS A 33 4.31 -19.62 -9.60
N LYS A 34 4.79 -20.33 -8.58
CA LYS A 34 3.90 -21.14 -7.75
C LYS A 34 2.95 -20.29 -6.93
N ILE A 35 3.39 -19.12 -6.46
CA ILE A 35 2.50 -18.24 -5.71
C ILE A 35 1.72 -17.29 -6.63
N GLY A 36 2.01 -17.29 -7.93
CA GLY A 36 1.21 -16.57 -8.91
C GLY A 36 1.54 -15.11 -9.07
N VAL A 37 2.78 -14.71 -8.87
CA VAL A 37 3.20 -13.32 -9.02
C VAL A 37 4.49 -13.25 -9.82
N SER A 38 4.81 -12.05 -10.29
CA SER A 38 6.07 -11.83 -10.98
C SER A 38 7.19 -11.66 -9.94
N ASP A 39 8.44 -11.83 -10.42
CA ASP A 39 9.58 -11.60 -9.54
C ASP A 39 9.58 -10.17 -9.00
N TYR A 40 9.24 -9.21 -9.84
CA TYR A 40 9.17 -7.81 -9.43
C TYR A 40 8.18 -7.62 -8.29
N THR A 41 6.98 -8.19 -8.45
CA THR A 41 5.94 -8.07 -7.42
C THR A 41 6.38 -8.74 -6.13
N TYR A 42 7.03 -9.91 -6.23
CA TYR A 42 7.52 -10.62 -5.04
C TYR A 42 8.51 -9.76 -4.27
N TYR A 43 9.49 -9.17 -4.96
CA TYR A 43 10.50 -8.36 -4.28
C TYR A 43 9.90 -7.10 -3.70
N ARG A 44 8.95 -6.50 -4.39
CA ARG A 44 8.25 -5.32 -3.85
C ARG A 44 7.47 -5.67 -2.59
N TRP A 45 6.75 -6.78 -2.60
CA TRP A 45 6.00 -7.23 -1.44
C TRP A 45 6.92 -7.55 -0.28
N ARG A 46 8.05 -8.19 -0.57
CA ARG A 46 9.00 -8.55 0.47
C ARG A 46 9.55 -7.30 1.14
N LYS A 47 9.79 -6.26 0.36
CA LYS A 47 10.27 -4.99 0.90
C LYS A 47 9.20 -4.30 1.75
N GLU A 48 7.96 -4.32 1.29
CA GLU A 48 6.88 -3.59 1.95
C GLU A 48 6.28 -4.34 3.13
N TYR A 49 6.18 -5.65 3.03
CA TYR A 49 5.44 -6.45 4.01
C TYR A 49 6.27 -7.54 4.67
N GLY A 50 7.52 -7.68 4.29
CA GLY A 50 8.36 -8.72 4.86
C GLY A 50 8.48 -8.55 6.36
N GLY A 51 8.21 -9.63 7.10
CA GLY A 51 8.26 -9.59 8.55
C GLY A 51 7.04 -9.02 9.23
N MET A 52 6.06 -8.52 8.48
CA MET A 52 4.85 -8.00 9.09
C MET A 52 3.86 -9.10 9.40
N ARG A 53 3.11 -8.91 10.47
CA ARG A 53 1.94 -9.73 10.72
C ARG A 53 0.73 -9.11 10.04
N VAL A 54 -0.33 -9.90 9.86
CA VAL A 54 -1.53 -9.45 9.15
C VAL A 54 -2.09 -8.17 9.78
N GLU A 55 -2.16 -8.13 11.11
CA GLU A 55 -2.70 -6.95 11.79
C GLU A 55 -1.89 -5.69 11.48
N GLN A 56 -0.56 -5.85 11.42
CA GLN A 56 0.32 -4.72 11.14
C GLN A 56 0.13 -4.23 9.70
N ALA A 57 -0.05 -5.15 8.76
CA ALA A 57 -0.27 -4.78 7.37
C ALA A 57 -1.60 -4.07 7.19
N HIS A 58 -2.66 -4.55 7.88
CA HIS A 58 -3.95 -3.87 7.86
C HIS A 58 -3.84 -2.47 8.45
N ARG A 59 -3.12 -2.34 9.56
CA ARG A 59 -2.95 -1.04 10.19
C ARG A 59 -2.20 -0.07 9.29
N LEU A 60 -1.16 -0.55 8.62
CA LEU A 60 -0.42 0.28 7.67
C LEU A 60 -1.35 0.80 6.57
N LYS A 61 -2.18 -0.08 6.03
CA LYS A 61 -3.11 0.30 4.97
C LYS A 61 -4.07 1.38 5.45
N GLU A 62 -4.63 1.19 6.65
CA GLU A 62 -5.53 2.17 7.23
C GLU A 62 -4.86 3.52 7.43
N LEU A 63 -3.60 3.49 7.90
CA LEU A 63 -2.87 4.72 8.12
C LEU A 63 -2.56 5.44 6.82
N GLU A 64 -2.25 4.70 5.77
CA GLU A 64 -2.01 5.29 4.46
C GLU A 64 -3.26 5.95 3.91
N GLN A 65 -4.41 5.30 4.07
CA GLN A 65 -5.68 5.85 3.62
C GLN A 65 -6.05 7.10 4.41
N GLU A 66 -5.86 7.06 5.73
CA GLU A 66 -6.16 8.20 6.58
C GLU A 66 -5.22 9.36 6.26
N ASN A 67 -3.96 9.07 6.01
CA ASN A 67 -2.98 10.09 5.65
C ASN A 67 -3.38 10.79 4.36
N SER A 68 -3.80 10.02 3.34
CA SER A 68 -4.24 10.60 2.08
C SER A 68 -5.47 11.47 2.26
N ARG A 69 -6.44 11.01 3.08
CA ARG A 69 -7.65 11.77 3.35
C ARG A 69 -7.33 13.07 4.06
N LEU A 70 -6.45 13.01 5.06
CA LEU A 70 -6.07 14.22 5.80
C LEU A 70 -5.34 15.21 4.92
N LYS A 71 -4.49 14.75 4.03
CA LYS A 71 -3.80 15.64 3.11
C LYS A 71 -4.78 16.38 2.21
N LYS A 72 -5.82 15.69 1.77
CA LYS A 72 -6.83 16.31 0.94
C LYS A 72 -7.62 17.36 1.71
N VAL A 73 -8.01 17.05 2.94
CA VAL A 73 -8.74 17.99 3.79
C VAL A 73 -7.91 19.23 4.05
N VAL A 74 -6.63 19.06 4.35
CA VAL A 74 -5.76 20.21 4.58
C VAL A 74 -5.63 21.06 3.32
N ALA A 75 -5.48 20.41 2.16
CA ALA A 75 -5.38 21.15 0.90
C ALA A 75 -6.65 21.96 0.62
N ASP A 76 -7.82 21.36 0.86
CA ASP A 76 -9.09 22.05 0.66
C ASP A 76 -9.21 23.23 1.61
N LEU A 77 -8.83 23.06 2.87
CA LEU A 77 -8.89 24.15 3.85
C LEU A 77 -7.95 25.30 3.51
N VAL A 78 -6.76 24.97 3.03
CA VAL A 78 -5.80 25.98 2.62
C VAL A 78 -6.35 26.78 1.45
N LEU A 79 -6.96 26.11 0.48
CA LEU A 79 -7.55 26.78 -0.68
C LEU A 79 -8.70 27.67 -0.26
N ASP A 80 -9.61 27.16 0.58
CA ASP A 80 -10.74 27.93 1.06
C ASP A 80 -10.28 29.17 1.80
N ASN A 81 -9.24 29.03 2.62
CA ASN A 81 -8.70 30.14 3.38
C ASN A 81 -8.13 31.21 2.44
N ALA A 82 -7.43 30.78 1.39
CA ALA A 82 -6.86 31.69 0.41
C ALA A 82 -7.98 32.44 -0.34
N ILE A 83 -9.05 31.73 -0.70
CA ILE A 83 -10.18 32.35 -1.40
C ILE A 83 -10.85 33.38 -0.49
N LEU A 84 -11.06 33.05 0.77
CA LEU A 84 -11.69 33.98 1.71
C LEU A 84 -10.84 35.22 1.93
N LYS A 85 -9.53 35.05 2.02
CA LYS A 85 -8.63 36.19 2.18
C LYS A 85 -8.66 37.11 0.96
N GLU A 86 -8.72 36.53 -0.22
CA GLU A 86 -8.77 37.32 -1.45
C GLU A 86 -10.09 38.06 -1.55
N ALA A 87 -11.20 37.41 -1.19
CA ALA A 87 -12.51 38.07 -1.19
C ALA A 87 -12.55 39.24 -0.22
N ALA A 88 -12.00 39.07 0.97
CA ALA A 88 -11.95 40.13 1.97
C ALA A 88 -11.15 41.31 1.49
N ARG A 89 -10.00 41.02 0.83
CA ARG A 89 -9.14 42.07 0.31
C ARG A 89 -9.84 42.84 -0.81
N GLY A 90 -10.55 42.12 -1.68
CA GLY A 90 -11.23 42.75 -2.79
C GLY A 90 -12.40 43.63 -2.40
N ASN A 91 -12.91 43.45 -1.19
CA ASN A 91 -14.04 44.22 -0.71
C ASN A 91 -13.67 45.47 0.07
N SER A 92 -12.41 45.73 0.24
CA SER A 92 -11.99 46.90 1.00
C SER A 92 -11.72 48.10 0.16
#